data_a04d89accd16816b475888b7e9589daa
#
_entry.id   a04d89accd16816b475888b7e9589daa
#
_cell.length_a   1.000
_cell.length_b   1.000
_cell.length_c   1.000
_cell.angle_alpha   90.00
_cell.angle_beta   90.00
_cell.angle_gamma   90.00
#
_symmetry.space_group_name_H-M   'P 1'
#
loop_
_entity.id
_entity.type
_entity.pdbx_description
1 polymer ?
#
loop_
_entity_poly.entity_id
_entity_poly.type
_entity_poly.pdbx_seq_one_letter_code
_entity_poly.pdbx_strand_id
1 'polypeptide(L)'
;MELLRQAWDRLTLYLPVVLMGVLAMATYWLVRSTPILSAPQVVAAPQHQPDYFMRKFSVKTFDTAGQLKSEVTGAEARHFPDTDTLEIDQVVIRTMDPQGRLTTATARRAVTNQDASEVQLIGGAQVVRAPTVNAQGIEQPGLTFSGEFLH
;
A
#
# COMPACT_ATOMS: atom_id res chain seq x y z
N MET A 1 -15.21 24.30 68.97
CA MET A 1 -14.87 23.12 68.15
C MET A 1 -15.99 22.69 67.18
N GLU A 2 -17.23 23.09 67.41
CA GLU A 2 -18.37 22.74 66.56
C GLU A 2 -18.39 23.45 65.18
N LEU A 3 -17.92 24.68 65.14
CA LEU A 3 -17.85 25.46 63.88
C LEU A 3 -16.93 24.80 62.80
N LEU A 4 -15.85 24.21 63.31
CA LEU A 4 -14.92 23.48 62.40
C LEU A 4 -15.53 22.18 61.85
N ARG A 5 -16.30 21.44 62.64
CA ARG A 5 -17.03 20.23 62.21
C ARG A 5 -18.08 20.58 61.16
N GLN A 6 -18.87 21.62 61.40
CA GLN A 6 -19.92 22.07 60.48
C GLN A 6 -19.33 22.55 59.12
N ALA A 7 -18.14 23.17 59.14
CA ALA A 7 -17.42 23.56 57.94
C ALA A 7 -16.90 22.33 57.16
N TRP A 8 -16.42 21.31 57.84
CA TRP A 8 -15.95 20.06 57.22
C TRP A 8 -17.11 19.25 56.61
N ASP A 9 -18.26 19.16 57.28
CA ASP A 9 -19.45 18.45 56.74
C ASP A 9 -20.00 19.12 55.49
N ARG A 10 -19.99 20.47 55.45
CA ARG A 10 -20.38 21.20 54.26
C ARG A 10 -19.33 21.08 53.13
N LEU A 11 -18.04 21.08 53.49
CA LEU A 11 -16.95 20.91 52.53
C LEU A 11 -17.03 19.53 51.82
N THR A 12 -17.31 18.46 52.59
CA THR A 12 -17.46 17.10 52.02
C THR A 12 -18.70 16.97 51.14
N LEU A 13 -19.76 17.75 51.42
CA LEU A 13 -20.96 17.74 50.59
C LEU A 13 -20.74 18.46 49.24
N TYR A 14 -19.97 19.52 49.26
CA TYR A 14 -19.68 20.31 48.04
C TYR A 14 -18.44 19.85 47.30
N LEU A 15 -17.56 19.04 47.92
CA LEU A 15 -16.34 18.52 47.30
C LEU A 15 -16.55 17.84 45.95
N PRO A 16 -17.55 16.93 45.79
CA PRO A 16 -17.78 16.30 44.48
C PRO A 16 -18.26 17.29 43.43
N VAL A 17 -19.04 18.30 43.81
CA VAL A 17 -19.52 19.34 42.87
C VAL A 17 -18.37 20.23 42.40
N VAL A 18 -17.50 20.63 43.34
CA VAL A 18 -16.31 21.43 43.01
C VAL A 18 -15.35 20.62 42.16
N LEU A 19 -15.15 19.32 42.47
CA LEU A 19 -14.31 18.45 41.68
C LEU A 19 -14.84 18.30 40.23
N MET A 20 -16.16 18.10 40.06
CA MET A 20 -16.79 18.07 38.74
C MET A 20 -16.59 19.40 37.98
N GLY A 21 -16.72 20.54 38.65
CA GLY A 21 -16.48 21.83 38.06
C GLY A 21 -15.04 22.02 37.56
N VAL A 22 -14.08 21.60 38.38
CA VAL A 22 -12.65 21.63 38.01
C VAL A 22 -12.36 20.71 36.83
N LEU A 23 -12.92 19.49 36.84
CA LEU A 23 -12.77 18.55 35.70
C LEU A 23 -13.39 19.10 34.42
N ALA A 24 -14.59 19.68 34.51
CA ALA A 24 -15.25 20.30 33.36
C ALA A 24 -14.44 21.46 32.79
N MET A 25 -13.87 22.29 33.66
CA MET A 25 -13.02 23.42 33.26
C MET A 25 -11.70 22.94 32.64
N ALA A 26 -11.09 21.90 33.21
CA ALA A 26 -9.88 21.28 32.65
C ALA A 26 -10.14 20.66 31.28
N THR A 27 -11.26 19.95 31.12
CA THR A 27 -11.67 19.37 29.82
C THR A 27 -11.95 20.45 28.79
N TYR A 28 -12.66 21.52 29.18
CA TYR A 28 -12.91 22.65 28.31
C TYR A 28 -11.62 23.34 27.86
N TRP A 29 -10.68 23.54 28.79
CA TRP A 29 -9.38 24.13 28.51
C TRP A 29 -8.56 23.22 27.58
N LEU A 30 -8.56 21.90 27.81
CA LEU A 30 -7.88 20.92 26.99
C LEU A 30 -8.42 20.92 25.55
N VAL A 31 -9.75 20.91 25.37
CA VAL A 31 -10.39 20.99 24.05
C VAL A 31 -10.01 22.29 23.33
N ARG A 32 -9.91 23.39 24.06
CA ARG A 32 -9.58 24.70 23.48
C ARG A 32 -8.09 24.90 23.20
N SER A 33 -7.22 24.20 23.95
CA SER A 33 -5.77 24.25 23.76
C SER A 33 -5.25 23.17 22.83
N THR A 34 -6.10 22.20 22.44
CA THR A 34 -5.76 21.26 21.36
C THR A 34 -5.78 22.05 20.06
N PRO A 35 -4.63 22.31 19.39
CA PRO A 35 -4.66 22.92 18.08
C PRO A 35 -5.46 22.00 17.18
N ILE A 36 -6.55 22.52 16.65
CA ILE A 36 -7.24 21.85 15.55
C ILE A 36 -6.20 21.87 14.43
N LEU A 37 -5.58 20.72 14.18
CA LEU A 37 -4.70 20.48 13.03
C LEU A 37 -5.53 20.47 11.74
N SER A 38 -6.43 21.44 11.62
CA SER A 38 -6.92 21.87 10.33
C SER A 38 -5.88 22.83 9.77
N ALA A 39 -4.67 22.29 9.49
CA ALA A 39 -3.91 22.87 8.43
C ALA A 39 -4.89 22.90 7.24
N PRO A 40 -5.16 24.06 6.61
CA PRO A 40 -5.75 24.03 5.30
C PRO A 40 -4.84 23.09 4.51
N GLN A 41 -5.37 21.94 4.12
CA GLN A 41 -4.73 21.21 3.05
C GLN A 41 -4.76 22.20 1.89
N VAL A 42 -3.66 22.93 1.77
CA VAL A 42 -3.30 23.46 0.48
C VAL A 42 -3.25 22.19 -0.35
N VAL A 43 -4.31 21.97 -1.13
CA VAL A 43 -4.28 20.96 -2.19
C VAL A 43 -3.16 21.46 -3.08
N ALA A 44 -1.94 21.07 -2.72
CA ALA A 44 -0.79 21.27 -3.58
C ALA A 44 -1.24 20.65 -4.89
N ALA A 45 -1.14 21.41 -5.95
CA ALA A 45 -1.39 20.89 -7.29
C ALA A 45 -0.71 19.52 -7.37
N PRO A 46 -1.37 18.48 -7.88
CA PRO A 46 -0.84 17.13 -7.88
C PRO A 46 0.57 17.16 -8.47
N GLN A 47 1.55 17.08 -7.59
CA GLN A 47 2.94 17.01 -8.00
C GLN A 47 3.17 15.54 -8.31
N HIS A 48 3.63 15.25 -9.51
CA HIS A 48 4.04 13.91 -9.92
C HIS A 48 5.31 13.51 -9.16
N GLN A 49 5.14 13.22 -7.86
CA GLN A 49 6.20 12.82 -6.95
C GLN A 49 5.85 11.50 -6.30
N PRO A 50 6.78 10.56 -6.27
CA PRO A 50 6.54 9.28 -5.61
C PRO A 50 6.41 9.49 -4.10
N ASP A 51 5.41 8.87 -3.48
CA ASP A 51 5.20 8.87 -2.05
C ASP A 51 5.96 7.75 -1.34
N TYR A 52 6.26 6.66 -2.05
CA TYR A 52 7.16 5.62 -1.57
C TYR A 52 7.94 4.97 -2.72
N PHE A 53 9.03 4.32 -2.36
CA PHE A 53 9.85 3.55 -3.29
C PHE A 53 10.39 2.27 -2.64
N MET A 54 10.65 1.27 -3.46
CA MET A 54 11.31 0.02 -3.06
C MET A 54 12.53 -0.21 -3.97
N ARG A 55 13.60 -0.76 -3.40
CA ARG A 55 14.81 -1.11 -4.17
C ARG A 55 15.13 -2.58 -4.04
N LYS A 56 15.56 -3.20 -5.15
CA LYS A 56 15.96 -4.61 -5.22
C LYS A 56 14.92 -5.52 -4.56
N PHE A 57 13.69 -5.42 -5.02
CA PHE A 57 12.56 -6.12 -4.42
C PHE A 57 12.18 -7.39 -5.19
N SER A 58 11.53 -8.30 -4.50
CA SER A 58 10.83 -9.45 -5.06
C SER A 58 9.48 -9.61 -4.37
N VAL A 59 8.41 -9.54 -5.15
CA VAL A 59 7.03 -9.78 -4.70
C VAL A 59 6.56 -11.11 -5.24
N LYS A 60 6.10 -11.99 -4.37
CA LYS A 60 5.60 -13.31 -4.72
C LYS A 60 4.13 -13.43 -4.36
N THR A 61 3.34 -13.89 -5.30
CA THR A 61 1.92 -14.17 -5.10
C THR A 61 1.70 -15.68 -5.16
N PHE A 62 0.95 -16.20 -4.21
CA PHE A 62 0.62 -17.60 -4.11
C PHE A 62 -0.88 -17.80 -4.35
N ASP A 63 -1.25 -18.98 -4.83
CA ASP A 63 -2.63 -19.40 -4.95
C ASP A 63 -3.19 -19.91 -3.61
N THR A 64 -4.46 -20.30 -3.58
CA THR A 64 -5.12 -20.84 -2.38
C THR A 64 -4.57 -22.17 -1.91
N ALA A 65 -3.84 -22.90 -2.76
CA ALA A 65 -3.12 -24.14 -2.43
C ALA A 65 -1.68 -23.89 -1.95
N GLY A 66 -1.23 -22.62 -1.88
CA GLY A 66 0.11 -22.24 -1.47
C GLY A 66 1.16 -22.41 -2.57
N GLN A 67 0.76 -22.60 -3.83
CA GLN A 67 1.68 -22.69 -4.95
C GLN A 67 2.01 -21.30 -5.50
N LEU A 68 3.26 -21.11 -5.93
CA LEU A 68 3.71 -19.84 -6.51
C LEU A 68 2.95 -19.57 -7.81
N LYS A 69 2.14 -18.51 -7.82
CA LYS A 69 1.39 -18.06 -8.99
C LYS A 69 2.17 -17.05 -9.82
N SER A 70 2.77 -16.08 -9.17
CA SER A 70 3.59 -15.06 -9.84
C SER A 70 4.71 -14.54 -8.96
N GLU A 71 5.78 -14.09 -9.59
CA GLU A 71 6.90 -13.39 -8.97
C GLU A 71 7.23 -12.17 -9.82
N VAL A 72 7.30 -11.01 -9.18
CA VAL A 72 7.72 -9.76 -9.78
C VAL A 72 8.98 -9.28 -9.09
N THR A 73 10.03 -9.06 -9.86
CA THR A 73 11.29 -8.51 -9.38
C THR A 73 11.65 -7.25 -10.14
N GLY A 74 12.31 -6.31 -9.47
CA GLY A 74 12.76 -5.06 -10.08
C GLY A 74 13.92 -4.44 -9.34
N ALA A 75 14.64 -3.56 -10.03
CA ALA A 75 15.72 -2.80 -9.43
C ALA A 75 15.19 -1.69 -8.51
N GLU A 76 14.18 -0.96 -8.97
CA GLU A 76 13.49 0.08 -8.20
C GLU A 76 12.01 0.13 -8.60
N ALA A 77 11.14 0.33 -7.64
CA ALA A 77 9.74 0.64 -7.86
C ALA A 77 9.37 1.95 -7.16
N ARG A 78 8.57 2.77 -7.80
CA ARG A 78 8.08 4.08 -7.33
C ARG A 78 6.58 4.14 -7.50
N HIS A 79 5.89 4.53 -6.46
CA HIS A 79 4.45 4.74 -6.50
C HIS A 79 4.15 6.24 -6.65
N PHE A 80 3.21 6.54 -7.54
CA PHE A 80 2.74 7.90 -7.83
C PHE A 80 1.27 8.03 -7.46
N PRO A 81 0.95 8.74 -6.36
CA PRO A 81 -0.42 8.83 -5.85
C PRO A 81 -1.35 9.69 -6.72
N ASP A 82 -0.82 10.55 -7.56
CA ASP A 82 -1.59 11.39 -8.48
C ASP A 82 -2.20 10.62 -9.64
N THR A 83 -1.53 9.55 -10.08
CA THR A 83 -1.99 8.65 -11.16
C THR A 83 -2.38 7.28 -10.67
N ASP A 84 -2.17 7.00 -9.39
CA ASP A 84 -2.37 5.69 -8.75
C ASP A 84 -1.63 4.57 -9.49
N THR A 85 -0.38 4.87 -9.90
CA THR A 85 0.46 3.97 -10.69
C THR A 85 1.74 3.61 -9.95
N LEU A 86 2.21 2.39 -10.21
CA LEU A 86 3.50 1.90 -9.79
C LEU A 86 4.42 1.76 -11.01
N GLU A 87 5.51 2.50 -11.02
CA GLU A 87 6.57 2.38 -12.02
C GLU A 87 7.68 1.46 -11.50
N ILE A 88 8.12 0.53 -12.32
CA ILE A 88 9.15 -0.45 -11.96
C ILE A 88 10.27 -0.40 -12.99
N ASP A 89 11.49 -0.19 -12.55
CA ASP A 89 12.68 -0.24 -13.39
C ASP A 89 13.30 -1.65 -13.40
N GLN A 90 13.75 -2.07 -14.58
CA GLN A 90 14.37 -3.39 -14.83
C GLN A 90 13.48 -4.54 -14.33
N VAL A 91 12.26 -4.57 -14.81
CA VAL A 91 11.25 -5.53 -14.36
C VAL A 91 11.48 -6.92 -14.97
N VAL A 92 11.32 -7.92 -14.12
CA VAL A 92 11.16 -9.33 -14.54
C VAL A 92 9.92 -9.89 -13.85
N ILE A 93 8.95 -10.30 -14.64
CA ILE A 93 7.71 -10.92 -14.18
C ILE A 93 7.75 -12.39 -14.59
N ARG A 94 7.55 -13.28 -13.64
CA ARG A 94 7.39 -14.72 -13.86
C ARG A 94 6.00 -15.13 -13.42
N THR A 95 5.26 -15.78 -14.28
CA THR A 95 3.90 -16.25 -13.98
C THR A 95 3.79 -17.73 -14.30
N MET A 96 3.26 -18.50 -13.37
CA MET A 96 2.90 -19.89 -13.60
C MET A 96 1.40 -20.01 -13.84
N ASP A 97 1.02 -20.67 -14.91
CA ASP A 97 -0.38 -21.01 -15.14
C ASP A 97 -0.78 -22.30 -14.37
N PRO A 98 -2.09 -22.60 -14.27
CA PRO A 98 -2.54 -23.81 -13.58
C PRO A 98 -2.00 -25.12 -14.17
N GLN A 99 -1.49 -25.10 -15.40
CA GLN A 99 -0.85 -26.23 -16.07
C GLN A 99 0.65 -26.29 -15.81
N GLY A 100 1.21 -25.41 -14.96
CA GLY A 100 2.61 -25.36 -14.62
C GLY A 100 3.52 -24.74 -15.68
N ARG A 101 2.94 -24.03 -16.68
CA ARG A 101 3.73 -23.37 -17.73
C ARG A 101 4.27 -22.04 -17.21
N LEU A 102 5.56 -21.87 -17.35
CA LEU A 102 6.23 -20.62 -16.99
C LEU A 102 6.14 -19.62 -18.14
N THR A 103 5.61 -18.45 -17.86
CA THR A 103 5.71 -17.26 -18.71
C THR A 103 6.61 -16.26 -18.02
N THR A 104 7.61 -15.75 -18.72
CA THR A 104 8.52 -14.72 -18.25
C THR A 104 8.38 -13.48 -19.09
N ALA A 105 8.11 -12.34 -18.46
CA ALA A 105 8.10 -11.04 -19.10
C ALA A 105 9.25 -10.19 -18.56
N THR A 106 9.96 -9.51 -19.44
CA THR A 106 11.08 -8.63 -19.08
C THR A 106 10.96 -7.31 -19.83
N ALA A 107 11.32 -6.20 -19.18
CA ALA A 107 11.40 -4.89 -19.80
C ALA A 107 12.32 -3.98 -19.02
N ARG A 108 12.76 -2.88 -19.66
CA ARG A 108 13.50 -1.82 -18.95
C ARG A 108 12.64 -1.11 -17.92
N ARG A 109 11.34 -0.94 -18.20
CA ARG A 109 10.36 -0.32 -17.30
C ARG A 109 9.02 -1.02 -17.44
N ALA A 110 8.31 -1.11 -16.33
CA ALA A 110 6.89 -1.43 -16.31
C ALA A 110 6.13 -0.32 -15.60
N VAL A 111 4.91 -0.08 -16.05
CA VAL A 111 3.92 0.77 -15.37
C VAL A 111 2.71 -0.08 -15.12
N THR A 112 2.24 -0.13 -13.89
CA THR A 112 1.06 -0.88 -13.49
C THR A 112 0.14 -0.02 -12.65
N ASN A 113 -1.16 -0.28 -12.71
CA ASN A 113 -2.12 0.27 -11.76
C ASN A 113 -1.98 -0.42 -10.39
N GLN A 114 -2.63 0.14 -9.37
CA GLN A 114 -2.56 -0.36 -7.99
C GLN A 114 -2.98 -1.83 -7.87
N ASP A 115 -3.99 -2.25 -8.64
CA ASP A 115 -4.53 -3.62 -8.61
C ASP A 115 -3.69 -4.62 -9.41
N ALA A 116 -2.63 -4.15 -10.10
CA ALA A 116 -1.82 -4.94 -11.03
C ALA A 116 -2.63 -5.68 -12.10
N SER A 117 -3.81 -5.16 -12.45
CA SER A 117 -4.67 -5.71 -13.49
C SER A 117 -4.21 -5.33 -14.89
N GLU A 118 -3.54 -4.19 -15.01
CA GLU A 118 -2.95 -3.70 -16.25
C GLU A 118 -1.46 -3.49 -16.07
N VAL A 119 -0.68 -4.01 -16.98
CA VAL A 119 0.78 -3.89 -16.97
C VAL A 119 1.26 -3.45 -18.33
N GLN A 120 1.87 -2.29 -18.39
CA GLN A 120 2.53 -1.76 -19.57
C GLN A 120 4.03 -2.02 -19.47
N LEU A 121 4.59 -2.73 -20.42
CA LEU A 121 6.01 -3.02 -20.51
C LEU A 121 6.66 -2.10 -21.55
N ILE A 122 7.68 -1.37 -21.16
CA ILE A 122 8.29 -0.30 -21.96
C ILE A 122 9.79 -0.53 -22.06
N GLY A 123 10.28 -0.47 -23.29
CA GLY A 123 11.72 -0.52 -23.57
C GLY A 123 12.28 -1.94 -23.65
N GLY A 124 12.34 -2.49 -24.86
CA GLY A 124 12.83 -3.83 -25.11
C GLY A 124 12.01 -4.89 -24.41
N ALA A 125 10.68 -4.71 -24.38
CA ALA A 125 9.76 -5.62 -23.76
C ALA A 125 9.79 -6.98 -24.47
N GLN A 126 9.90 -8.03 -23.68
CA GLN A 126 9.90 -9.41 -24.17
C GLN A 126 9.05 -10.28 -23.26
N VAL A 127 8.17 -11.06 -23.87
CA VAL A 127 7.36 -12.06 -23.16
C VAL A 127 7.65 -13.44 -23.78
N VAL A 128 8.15 -14.32 -22.95
CA VAL A 128 8.52 -15.68 -23.36
C VAL A 128 7.71 -16.69 -22.55
N ARG A 129 7.01 -17.56 -23.25
CA ARG A 129 6.34 -18.74 -22.65
C ARG A 129 7.14 -19.99 -23.01
N ALA A 130 7.52 -20.75 -22.01
CA ALA A 130 8.23 -22.00 -22.23
C ALA A 130 7.37 -23.04 -22.98
N PRO A 131 7.97 -23.87 -23.85
CA PRO A 131 7.27 -25.04 -24.43
C PRO A 131 6.91 -26.00 -23.29
N THR A 132 5.83 -26.71 -23.46
CA THR A 132 5.38 -27.72 -22.48
C THR A 132 4.72 -28.90 -23.19
N VAL A 133 4.64 -30.01 -22.48
CA VAL A 133 3.90 -31.21 -22.95
C VAL A 133 2.66 -31.33 -22.08
N ASN A 134 1.48 -31.36 -22.70
CA ASN A 134 0.22 -31.54 -21.96
C ASN A 134 0.08 -32.97 -21.42
N ALA A 135 -0.94 -33.20 -20.60
CA ALA A 135 -1.22 -34.52 -20.02
C ALA A 135 -1.52 -35.62 -21.08
N GLN A 136 -1.83 -35.23 -22.32
CA GLN A 136 -2.07 -36.14 -23.47
C GLN A 136 -0.79 -36.40 -24.30
N GLY A 137 0.37 -35.92 -23.86
CA GLY A 137 1.64 -36.07 -24.56
C GLY A 137 1.80 -35.18 -25.80
N ILE A 138 0.95 -34.17 -25.97
CA ILE A 138 1.02 -33.23 -27.10
C ILE A 138 1.93 -32.07 -26.72
N GLU A 139 2.97 -31.86 -27.53
CA GLU A 139 3.86 -30.71 -27.38
C GLU A 139 3.13 -29.39 -27.69
N GLN A 140 3.14 -28.46 -26.75
CA GLN A 140 2.69 -27.10 -26.98
C GLN A 140 3.94 -26.22 -27.20
N PRO A 141 4.03 -25.56 -28.35
CA PRO A 141 5.20 -24.75 -28.68
C PRO A 141 5.32 -23.57 -27.71
N GLY A 142 6.55 -23.16 -27.44
CA GLY A 142 6.84 -21.92 -26.78
C GLY A 142 6.40 -20.73 -27.63
N LEU A 143 6.09 -19.61 -26.97
CA LEU A 143 5.72 -18.35 -27.62
C LEU A 143 6.69 -17.27 -27.17
N THR A 144 7.10 -16.42 -28.09
CA THR A 144 7.91 -15.25 -27.79
C THR A 144 7.27 -14.03 -28.47
N PHE A 145 7.00 -13.03 -27.67
CA PHE A 145 6.59 -11.71 -28.12
C PHE A 145 7.67 -10.71 -27.73
N SER A 146 8.04 -9.80 -28.63
CA SER A 146 8.97 -8.73 -28.33
C SER A 146 8.53 -7.44 -28.99
N GLY A 147 8.79 -6.31 -28.32
CA GLY A 147 8.45 -4.98 -28.81
C GLY A 147 9.04 -3.91 -27.92
N GLU A 148 9.02 -2.67 -28.39
CA GLU A 148 9.38 -1.53 -27.55
C GLU A 148 8.29 -1.21 -26.53
N PHE A 149 7.05 -1.58 -26.82
CA PHE A 149 5.89 -1.39 -25.96
C PHE A 149 4.96 -2.61 -26.06
N LEU A 150 4.58 -3.17 -24.91
CA LEU A 150 3.57 -4.24 -24.80
C LEU A 150 2.58 -3.85 -23.68
N HIS A 151 1.29 -4.03 -23.98
CA HIS A 151 0.18 -3.75 -23.08
C HIS A 151 -0.77 -4.95 -23.05
#